data_2c330dea1d692a32833ff1ee164da924
#
_entry.id   2c330dea1d692a32833ff1ee164da924
#
_cell.length_a   1.000
_cell.length_b   1.000
_cell.length_c   1.000
_cell.angle_alpha   90.00
_cell.angle_beta   90.00
_cell.angle_gamma   90.00
#
_symmetry.space_group_name_H-M   'P 1'
#
loop_
_entity.id
_entity.type
_entity.pdbx_description
1 polymer ?
#
loop_
_entity_poly.entity_id
_entity_poly.type
_entity_poly.pdbx_seq_one_letter_code
_entity_poly.pdbx_strand_id
1 'polypeptide(L)'
;STPIKSSAASDVYKRQLPSNVALCVNPNDTYCKVKAADGYTYYMAQDLLDTVLGKLAKDDEPAYEVLESFPGTALEHKEYEPLFACAKECADKQNKKGFFVTCDTYVTMTDGTGIVHIAPAFGEDDANVGRNYDLPFVQFVNEKGELTEETPFAGIFVKKADPEVLKDLDARGQLFDAPKFEHEYPHCWRCDTPLIYYARESWYIRETAVKDDLIKNNNTVNWIPESIGKGRFGNWLENIQDWAISRNRYWGTPLNIWECEGCGHQECIGGRKELAERAGDPKAAEVELHRPYIDEVTFTCPDCGKVMHRVPEVIDCWFDSGAMPFAQYHYPFENKDVFEKQFPAQFISEAVDQTRGWFHSLMAESTLLFNKAPYENVIVLGHVQDENGQKMSKSKGNAVDPFDALENYGADAIRWYFYVNSAPWLPNRFHGKAVTEGQRKFMGTLWNTYAFYVLYAEIDQFNPTEHTLEYDKLSIMDRWLLSRLYSTVKEVDEDLDNYKIPETAKALQSFVEDMSNWYVRRCRDRFWAKGMEQDKMNAYMTLYTALVTISKAAAPMIPFMTESIYQNLVCNLDSKAPESIHLCDFPKVKEEWIDKELETQMKQLLDIVVLGRALIHI
;
A
#
# COMPACT_ATOMS: atom_id res chain seq x y z
N SER A 1 52.99 -5.67 -19.94
CA SER A 1 51.61 -5.78 -19.45
C SER A 1 51.64 -6.53 -18.14
N THR A 2 51.41 -5.83 -17.05
CA THR A 2 51.30 -6.44 -15.71
C THR A 2 49.88 -7.02 -15.63
N PRO A 3 49.69 -8.31 -15.31
CA PRO A 3 48.35 -8.87 -15.16
C PRO A 3 47.60 -8.14 -14.04
N ILE A 4 46.46 -7.61 -14.34
CA ILE A 4 45.56 -7.01 -13.35
C ILE A 4 44.85 -8.15 -12.64
N LYS A 5 45.18 -8.39 -11.36
CA LYS A 5 44.39 -9.25 -10.52
C LYS A 5 43.08 -8.50 -10.18
N SER A 6 41.96 -9.02 -10.62
CA SER A 6 40.65 -8.53 -10.21
C SER A 6 40.42 -8.95 -8.77
N SER A 7 40.19 -7.99 -7.88
CA SER A 7 39.63 -8.30 -6.56
C SER A 7 38.11 -8.46 -6.71
N ALA A 8 37.67 -9.69 -6.88
CA ALA A 8 36.23 -10.02 -6.77
C ALA A 8 35.73 -9.92 -5.31
N ALA A 9 36.47 -9.25 -4.44
CA ALA A 9 36.23 -9.21 -3.00
C ALA A 9 34.95 -8.47 -2.60
N SER A 10 34.46 -7.57 -3.43
CA SER A 10 33.27 -6.75 -3.09
C SER A 10 32.00 -7.20 -3.77
N ASP A 11 32.08 -8.17 -4.69
CA ASP A 11 30.86 -8.58 -5.39
C ASP A 11 30.23 -9.82 -4.75
N VAL A 12 28.99 -9.60 -4.30
CA VAL A 12 28.12 -10.63 -3.75
C VAL A 12 27.66 -11.62 -4.84
N TYR A 13 27.74 -11.23 -6.12
CA TYR A 13 27.18 -11.95 -7.26
C TYR A 13 28.25 -12.39 -8.27
N LYS A 14 29.23 -13.18 -7.84
CA LYS A 14 30.37 -13.67 -8.66
C LYS A 14 29.96 -14.34 -9.96
N ARG A 15 28.76 -14.92 -10.02
CA ARG A 15 28.11 -15.47 -11.22
C ARG A 15 27.86 -14.45 -12.33
N GLN A 16 27.92 -13.15 -12.03
CA GLN A 16 27.74 -12.07 -13.01
C GLN A 16 29.09 -11.70 -13.68
N LEU A 17 30.21 -12.10 -13.13
CA LEU A 17 31.53 -11.78 -13.66
C LEU A 17 31.75 -12.21 -15.12
N PRO A 18 31.22 -13.37 -15.61
CA PRO A 18 31.25 -13.67 -17.05
C PRO A 18 30.63 -12.63 -17.95
N SER A 19 29.68 -11.82 -17.43
CA SER A 19 29.00 -10.73 -18.14
C SER A 19 29.59 -9.34 -17.83
N ASN A 20 30.76 -9.26 -17.18
CA ASN A 20 31.42 -7.99 -16.90
C ASN A 20 31.81 -7.28 -18.21
N VAL A 21 31.47 -5.99 -18.33
CA VAL A 21 31.81 -5.15 -19.50
C VAL A 21 32.45 -3.82 -19.14
N ALA A 22 32.44 -3.41 -17.86
CA ALA A 22 33.12 -2.23 -17.37
C ALA A 22 33.41 -2.33 -15.87
N LEU A 23 34.22 -1.41 -15.36
CA LEU A 23 34.41 -1.15 -13.94
C LEU A 23 33.87 0.25 -13.62
N CYS A 24 33.40 0.51 -12.40
CA CYS A 24 32.91 1.82 -11.97
C CYS A 24 33.61 2.28 -10.70
N VAL A 25 33.92 3.58 -10.65
CA VAL A 25 34.53 4.27 -9.52
C VAL A 25 33.71 5.51 -9.14
N ASN A 26 33.82 5.95 -7.89
CA ASN A 26 33.18 7.20 -7.49
C ASN A 26 34.05 8.40 -7.95
N PRO A 27 33.50 9.33 -8.75
CA PRO A 27 34.28 10.46 -9.27
C PRO A 27 34.80 11.41 -8.18
N ASN A 28 34.11 11.46 -7.03
CA ASN A 28 34.38 12.41 -5.94
C ASN A 28 35.35 11.90 -4.89
N ASP A 29 35.64 10.60 -4.89
CA ASP A 29 36.51 9.96 -3.90
C ASP A 29 37.97 9.84 -4.39
N THR A 30 38.88 9.64 -3.43
CA THR A 30 40.33 9.50 -3.70
C THR A 30 40.71 8.04 -3.92
N TYR A 31 41.42 7.78 -5.01
CA TYR A 31 41.98 6.49 -5.35
C TYR A 31 43.49 6.52 -5.34
N CYS A 32 44.11 5.39 -5.08
CA CYS A 32 45.55 5.25 -5.02
C CYS A 32 46.03 4.18 -5.98
N LYS A 33 47.23 4.42 -6.54
CA LYS A 33 48.05 3.40 -7.14
C LYS A 33 49.06 2.95 -6.10
N VAL A 34 49.04 1.69 -5.70
CA VAL A 34 49.83 1.15 -4.58
C VAL A 34 50.60 -0.06 -5.01
N LYS A 35 51.85 -0.16 -4.55
CA LYS A 35 52.67 -1.37 -4.67
C LYS A 35 52.51 -2.19 -3.40
N ALA A 36 51.99 -3.41 -3.50
CA ALA A 36 51.76 -4.28 -2.36
C ALA A 36 52.92 -5.26 -2.11
N ALA A 37 52.99 -5.80 -0.90
CA ALA A 37 54.03 -6.75 -0.47
C ALA A 37 54.02 -8.08 -1.24
N ASP A 38 52.94 -8.41 -1.96
CA ASP A 38 52.85 -9.55 -2.88
C ASP A 38 53.55 -9.31 -4.24
N GLY A 39 54.11 -8.10 -4.45
CA GLY A 39 54.83 -7.71 -5.65
C GLY A 39 53.96 -7.12 -6.77
N TYR A 40 52.65 -7.08 -6.59
CA TYR A 40 51.71 -6.47 -7.56
C TYR A 40 51.47 -4.99 -7.28
N THR A 41 51.02 -4.28 -8.30
CA THR A 41 50.58 -2.90 -8.20
C THR A 41 49.04 -2.86 -8.38
N TYR A 42 48.36 -2.30 -7.39
CA TYR A 42 46.90 -2.22 -7.36
C TYR A 42 46.40 -0.79 -7.51
N TYR A 43 45.19 -0.66 -8.01
CA TYR A 43 44.38 0.56 -7.97
C TYR A 43 43.18 0.28 -7.04
N MET A 44 42.96 1.11 -6.05
CA MET A 44 41.81 1.02 -5.14
C MET A 44 41.55 2.34 -4.42
N ALA A 45 40.42 2.44 -3.77
CA ALA A 45 40.09 3.61 -2.95
C ALA A 45 41.05 3.75 -1.77
N GLN A 46 41.43 5.00 -1.46
CA GLN A 46 42.41 5.30 -0.40
C GLN A 46 41.93 4.78 0.96
N ASP A 47 40.67 4.97 1.28
CA ASP A 47 40.06 4.65 2.59
C ASP A 47 40.02 3.12 2.85
N LEU A 48 40.14 2.32 1.81
CA LEU A 48 40.06 0.85 1.88
C LEU A 48 41.43 0.15 1.85
N LEU A 49 42.54 0.90 1.74
CA LEU A 49 43.90 0.31 1.62
C LEU A 49 44.25 -0.60 2.80
N ASP A 50 44.07 -0.12 4.02
CA ASP A 50 44.40 -0.89 5.22
C ASP A 50 43.50 -2.12 5.39
N THR A 51 42.22 -1.98 5.08
CA THR A 51 41.24 -3.06 5.17
C THR A 51 41.57 -4.20 4.18
N VAL A 52 41.97 -3.85 2.96
CA VAL A 52 42.17 -4.82 1.88
C VAL A 52 43.61 -5.35 1.87
N LEU A 53 44.59 -4.48 1.95
CA LEU A 53 46.01 -4.84 1.80
C LEU A 53 46.74 -5.07 3.14
N GLY A 54 46.20 -4.58 4.27
CA GLY A 54 46.81 -4.70 5.59
C GLY A 54 47.16 -6.14 5.97
N LYS A 55 46.40 -7.13 5.49
CA LYS A 55 46.65 -8.57 5.67
C LYS A 55 47.87 -9.11 4.95
N LEU A 56 48.46 -8.34 4.02
CA LEU A 56 49.68 -8.70 3.30
C LEU A 56 50.96 -8.29 4.06
N ALA A 57 50.85 -7.59 5.19
CA ALA A 57 51.97 -7.22 6.02
C ALA A 57 52.73 -8.47 6.46
N LYS A 58 54.09 -8.43 6.37
CA LYS A 58 54.98 -9.44 6.91
C LYS A 58 55.84 -8.80 8.00
N ASP A 59 56.42 -9.61 8.87
CA ASP A 59 57.26 -9.15 9.97
C ASP A 59 58.26 -8.08 9.48
N ASP A 60 58.12 -6.86 10.03
CA ASP A 60 58.95 -5.68 9.74
C ASP A 60 58.85 -5.03 8.34
N GLU A 61 57.96 -5.49 7.45
CA GLU A 61 57.74 -4.84 6.14
C GLU A 61 56.30 -4.27 6.03
N PRO A 62 56.13 -3.04 5.46
CA PRO A 62 54.82 -2.47 5.24
C PRO A 62 54.02 -3.31 4.24
N ALA A 63 52.70 -3.42 4.47
CA ALA A 63 51.79 -4.17 3.60
C ALA A 63 51.75 -3.62 2.16
N TYR A 64 51.97 -2.33 2.02
CA TYR A 64 51.94 -1.61 0.75
C TYR A 64 52.68 -0.28 0.79
N GLU A 65 53.05 0.25 -0.37
CA GLU A 65 53.60 1.58 -0.60
C GLU A 65 52.66 2.35 -1.56
N VAL A 66 52.19 3.54 -1.15
CA VAL A 66 51.39 4.41 -2.03
C VAL A 66 52.32 5.10 -3.02
N LEU A 67 52.12 4.82 -4.30
CA LEU A 67 52.91 5.40 -5.38
C LEU A 67 52.32 6.72 -5.88
N GLU A 68 50.99 6.80 -5.92
CA GLU A 68 50.25 7.94 -6.47
C GLU A 68 48.84 7.99 -5.87
N SER A 69 48.31 9.19 -5.62
CA SER A 69 46.92 9.42 -5.21
C SER A 69 46.28 10.41 -6.15
N PHE A 70 45.01 10.16 -6.53
CA PHE A 70 44.28 10.94 -7.52
C PHE A 70 42.74 10.78 -7.33
N PRO A 71 41.95 11.71 -7.83
CA PRO A 71 40.49 11.57 -7.81
C PRO A 71 40.00 10.45 -8.73
N GLY A 72 38.84 9.85 -8.45
CA GLY A 72 38.30 8.76 -9.27
C GLY A 72 38.16 9.09 -10.75
N THR A 73 37.89 10.36 -11.09
CA THR A 73 37.86 10.85 -12.48
C THR A 73 39.14 10.61 -13.27
N ALA A 74 40.29 10.48 -12.61
CA ALA A 74 41.57 10.17 -13.26
C ALA A 74 41.67 8.71 -13.79
N LEU A 75 40.76 7.85 -13.31
CA LEU A 75 40.65 6.47 -13.81
C LEU A 75 39.64 6.34 -14.96
N GLU A 76 38.79 7.33 -15.20
CA GLU A 76 37.77 7.28 -16.22
C GLU A 76 38.39 6.99 -17.61
N HIS A 77 37.71 6.10 -18.35
CA HIS A 77 38.17 5.59 -19.65
C HIS A 77 39.50 4.81 -19.68
N LYS A 78 40.11 4.50 -18.51
CA LYS A 78 41.26 3.62 -18.47
C LYS A 78 40.85 2.19 -18.83
N GLU A 79 41.46 1.63 -19.86
CA GLU A 79 41.12 0.29 -20.38
C GLU A 79 41.75 -0.82 -19.54
N TYR A 80 41.08 -1.98 -19.48
CA TYR A 80 41.58 -3.20 -18.84
C TYR A 80 41.32 -4.43 -19.70
N GLU A 81 42.05 -5.52 -19.46
CA GLU A 81 41.84 -6.78 -20.17
C GLU A 81 40.56 -7.48 -19.70
N PRO A 82 39.71 -7.95 -20.65
CA PRO A 82 38.46 -8.66 -20.31
C PRO A 82 38.74 -9.87 -19.42
N LEU A 83 37.92 -10.03 -18.38
CA LEU A 83 38.04 -11.14 -17.44
C LEU A 83 37.67 -12.49 -18.10
N PHE A 84 36.73 -12.47 -19.02
CA PHE A 84 36.29 -13.62 -19.83
C PHE A 84 36.17 -13.23 -21.30
N ALA A 85 36.70 -14.11 -22.19
CA ALA A 85 36.73 -13.88 -23.63
C ALA A 85 35.30 -13.79 -24.23
N CYS A 86 34.36 -14.57 -23.71
CA CYS A 86 32.97 -14.56 -24.17
C CYS A 86 32.32 -13.19 -24.08
N ALA A 87 32.58 -12.41 -23.03
CA ALA A 87 32.06 -11.06 -22.90
C ALA A 87 32.63 -10.13 -23.99
N LYS A 88 33.92 -10.27 -24.32
CA LYS A 88 34.52 -9.49 -25.40
C LYS A 88 33.94 -9.86 -26.77
N GLU A 89 33.76 -11.14 -27.07
CA GLU A 89 33.17 -11.60 -28.31
C GLU A 89 31.73 -11.09 -28.47
N CYS A 90 30.97 -11.03 -27.38
CA CYS A 90 29.61 -10.46 -27.39
C CYS A 90 29.63 -8.94 -27.63
N ALA A 91 30.55 -8.20 -27.02
CA ALA A 91 30.73 -6.77 -27.22
C ALA A 91 31.13 -6.45 -28.68
N ASP A 92 32.07 -7.21 -29.24
CA ASP A 92 32.53 -7.06 -30.62
C ASP A 92 31.38 -7.30 -31.62
N LYS A 93 30.51 -8.29 -31.39
CA LYS A 93 29.28 -8.53 -32.20
C LYS A 93 28.30 -7.36 -32.16
N GLN A 94 28.21 -6.63 -31.05
CA GLN A 94 27.37 -5.45 -30.88
C GLN A 94 28.02 -4.19 -31.44
N ASN A 95 29.28 -4.24 -31.89
CA ASN A 95 30.09 -3.10 -32.29
C ASN A 95 30.14 -1.98 -31.25
N LYS A 96 30.21 -2.38 -29.96
CA LYS A 96 30.25 -1.47 -28.79
C LYS A 96 31.58 -1.60 -28.06
N LYS A 97 32.08 -0.46 -27.56
CA LYS A 97 33.27 -0.42 -26.73
C LYS A 97 32.92 -0.78 -25.28
N GLY A 98 33.62 -1.74 -24.71
CA GLY A 98 33.57 -2.11 -23.30
C GLY A 98 34.95 -2.17 -22.69
N PHE A 99 35.06 -2.71 -21.47
CA PHE A 99 36.30 -3.03 -20.74
C PHE A 99 37.14 -1.79 -20.42
N PHE A 100 36.49 -0.76 -19.92
CA PHE A 100 37.12 0.45 -19.39
C PHE A 100 36.44 0.90 -18.08
N VAL A 101 37.09 1.82 -17.38
CA VAL A 101 36.60 2.37 -16.12
C VAL A 101 35.59 3.48 -16.39
N THR A 102 34.43 3.43 -15.74
CA THR A 102 33.37 4.43 -15.74
C THR A 102 33.29 5.14 -14.40
N CYS A 103 32.53 6.23 -14.30
CA CYS A 103 32.31 6.99 -13.08
C CYS A 103 30.83 7.07 -12.74
N ASP A 104 30.48 6.80 -11.47
CA ASP A 104 29.15 7.08 -10.96
C ASP A 104 29.20 7.23 -9.42
N THR A 105 28.28 8.04 -8.87
CA THR A 105 28.25 8.38 -7.44
C THR A 105 27.66 7.30 -6.55
N TYR A 106 27.03 6.25 -7.09
CA TYR A 106 26.48 5.16 -6.29
C TYR A 106 27.57 4.26 -5.68
N VAL A 107 28.81 4.30 -6.19
CA VAL A 107 29.92 3.52 -5.64
C VAL A 107 30.29 4.04 -4.26
N THR A 108 30.25 3.17 -3.26
CA THR A 108 30.54 3.50 -1.84
C THR A 108 31.94 3.11 -1.42
N MET A 109 32.44 3.77 -0.37
CA MET A 109 33.76 3.49 0.24
C MET A 109 33.65 2.64 1.51
N THR A 110 32.53 1.96 1.72
CA THR A 110 32.28 1.15 2.94
C THR A 110 32.82 -0.25 2.85
N ASP A 111 32.90 -0.81 1.63
CA ASP A 111 33.24 -2.22 1.40
C ASP A 111 34.12 -2.41 0.16
N GLY A 112 34.78 -3.57 0.08
CA GLY A 112 35.52 -4.02 -1.08
C GLY A 112 36.74 -3.18 -1.37
N THR A 113 36.91 -2.75 -2.61
CA THR A 113 38.06 -1.97 -3.10
C THR A 113 37.70 -0.54 -3.52
N GLY A 114 36.43 -0.18 -3.42
CA GLY A 114 35.88 1.08 -3.99
C GLY A 114 35.80 1.07 -5.52
N ILE A 115 35.99 -0.10 -6.16
CA ILE A 115 35.82 -0.31 -7.60
C ILE A 115 34.81 -1.44 -7.78
N VAL A 116 33.71 -1.15 -8.46
CA VAL A 116 32.60 -2.08 -8.68
C VAL A 116 32.64 -2.56 -10.14
N HIS A 117 32.35 -3.84 -10.38
CA HIS A 117 32.19 -4.34 -11.73
C HIS A 117 30.81 -3.96 -12.31
N ILE A 118 30.70 -3.81 -13.61
CA ILE A 118 29.47 -3.46 -14.30
C ILE A 118 29.03 -4.58 -15.23
N ALA A 119 27.79 -5.04 -15.02
CA ALA A 119 27.10 -5.99 -15.88
C ALA A 119 25.65 -5.52 -16.13
N PRO A 120 25.39 -4.72 -17.18
CA PRO A 120 24.12 -4.00 -17.40
C PRO A 120 22.85 -4.85 -17.41
N ALA A 121 22.96 -6.14 -17.63
CA ALA A 121 21.83 -7.08 -17.63
C ALA A 121 21.37 -7.50 -16.22
N PHE A 122 22.08 -7.15 -15.14
CA PHE A 122 21.87 -7.76 -13.82
C PHE A 122 21.66 -6.77 -12.68
N GLY A 123 21.74 -5.47 -12.93
CA GLY A 123 21.50 -4.43 -11.93
C GLY A 123 20.92 -3.17 -12.54
N GLU A 124 20.12 -2.42 -11.77
CA GLU A 124 19.55 -1.14 -12.22
C GLU A 124 20.65 -0.07 -12.36
N ASP A 125 21.53 0.03 -11.37
CA ASP A 125 22.66 0.96 -11.39
C ASP A 125 23.62 0.61 -12.54
N ASP A 126 23.93 -0.68 -12.74
CA ASP A 126 24.73 -1.17 -13.85
C ASP A 126 24.11 -0.84 -15.20
N ALA A 127 22.78 -0.98 -15.32
CA ALA A 127 22.04 -0.63 -16.53
C ALA A 127 22.05 0.89 -16.79
N ASN A 128 21.99 1.72 -15.73
CA ASN A 128 22.11 3.18 -15.84
C ASN A 128 23.49 3.59 -16.34
N VAL A 129 24.54 3.06 -15.74
CA VAL A 129 25.92 3.26 -16.21
C VAL A 129 26.09 2.74 -17.63
N GLY A 130 25.50 1.57 -17.94
CA GLY A 130 25.50 1.00 -19.29
C GLY A 130 24.90 1.92 -20.35
N ARG A 131 23.80 2.59 -20.04
CA ARG A 131 23.17 3.59 -20.94
C ARG A 131 23.99 4.87 -21.06
N ASN A 132 24.52 5.37 -19.95
CA ASN A 132 25.30 6.62 -19.93
C ASN A 132 26.61 6.53 -20.74
N TYR A 133 27.23 5.36 -20.74
CA TYR A 133 28.51 5.12 -21.43
C TYR A 133 28.38 4.29 -22.72
N ASP A 134 27.15 4.00 -23.17
CA ASP A 134 26.84 3.14 -24.32
C ASP A 134 27.59 1.79 -24.29
N LEU A 135 27.60 1.16 -23.13
CA LEU A 135 28.28 -0.12 -22.93
C LEU A 135 27.58 -1.29 -23.66
N PRO A 136 28.30 -2.36 -24.02
CA PRO A 136 27.69 -3.57 -24.53
C PRO A 136 26.74 -4.19 -23.51
N PHE A 137 25.65 -4.76 -24.01
CA PHE A 137 24.68 -5.47 -23.19
C PHE A 137 24.95 -6.98 -23.28
N VAL A 138 25.45 -7.58 -22.19
CA VAL A 138 25.85 -8.97 -22.15
C VAL A 138 25.03 -9.72 -21.11
N GLN A 139 24.25 -10.70 -21.55
CA GLN A 139 23.40 -11.52 -20.70
C GLN A 139 23.64 -13.00 -20.97
N PHE A 140 24.42 -13.64 -20.11
CA PHE A 140 24.73 -15.07 -20.22
C PHE A 140 23.93 -15.94 -19.25
N VAL A 141 22.67 -15.57 -19.01
CA VAL A 141 21.72 -16.36 -18.18
C VAL A 141 20.46 -16.57 -19.00
N ASN A 142 20.06 -17.83 -19.17
CA ASN A 142 18.85 -18.21 -19.87
C ASN A 142 17.60 -18.12 -18.95
N GLU A 143 16.41 -18.36 -19.51
CA GLU A 143 15.13 -18.29 -18.77
C GLU A 143 14.99 -19.34 -17.65
N LYS A 144 15.82 -20.40 -17.64
CA LYS A 144 15.90 -21.38 -16.57
C LYS A 144 16.82 -20.96 -15.44
N GLY A 145 17.50 -19.81 -15.58
CA GLY A 145 18.52 -19.33 -14.65
C GLY A 145 19.84 -20.07 -14.76
N GLU A 146 20.12 -20.69 -15.89
CA GLU A 146 21.37 -21.39 -16.18
C GLU A 146 22.28 -20.52 -17.05
N LEU A 147 23.61 -20.64 -16.86
CA LEU A 147 24.58 -19.97 -17.70
C LEU A 147 24.54 -20.55 -19.13
N THR A 148 24.63 -19.67 -20.13
CA THR A 148 24.51 -20.02 -21.54
C THR A 148 25.80 -20.70 -22.09
N GLU A 149 25.68 -21.30 -23.28
CA GLU A 149 26.75 -22.08 -23.93
C GLU A 149 27.98 -21.24 -24.28
N GLU A 150 27.87 -19.92 -24.37
CA GLU A 150 28.99 -19.01 -24.63
C GLU A 150 29.97 -18.93 -23.48
N THR A 151 29.53 -19.29 -22.26
CA THR A 151 30.37 -19.21 -21.07
C THR A 151 31.08 -20.54 -20.79
N PRO A 152 32.28 -20.53 -20.13
CA PRO A 152 32.91 -21.75 -19.66
C PRO A 152 32.09 -22.57 -18.64
N PHE A 153 30.97 -22.02 -18.19
CA PHE A 153 30.12 -22.57 -17.13
C PHE A 153 28.75 -22.99 -17.64
N ALA A 154 28.60 -23.30 -18.91
CA ALA A 154 27.35 -23.62 -19.59
C ALA A 154 26.51 -24.65 -18.84
N GLY A 155 25.19 -24.40 -18.75
CA GLY A 155 24.22 -25.30 -18.12
C GLY A 155 24.26 -25.31 -16.58
N ILE A 156 25.14 -24.59 -15.94
CA ILE A 156 25.18 -24.49 -14.48
C ILE A 156 24.18 -23.42 -14.03
N PHE A 157 23.29 -23.80 -13.09
CA PHE A 157 22.40 -22.84 -12.44
C PHE A 157 23.21 -21.75 -11.72
N VAL A 158 22.88 -20.48 -11.98
CA VAL A 158 23.69 -19.31 -11.59
C VAL A 158 24.15 -19.31 -10.13
N LYS A 159 23.32 -19.73 -9.18
CA LYS A 159 23.70 -19.80 -7.76
C LYS A 159 24.68 -20.90 -7.44
N LYS A 160 24.83 -21.90 -8.31
CA LYS A 160 25.83 -22.98 -8.20
C LYS A 160 27.12 -22.64 -8.97
N ALA A 161 27.11 -21.58 -9.76
CA ALA A 161 28.22 -21.16 -10.58
C ALA A 161 29.28 -20.38 -9.77
N ASP A 162 28.92 -19.71 -8.68
CA ASP A 162 29.85 -18.91 -7.88
C ASP A 162 31.17 -19.68 -7.51
N PRO A 163 31.12 -20.91 -6.97
CA PRO A 163 32.34 -21.68 -6.66
C PRO A 163 33.15 -22.03 -7.90
N GLU A 164 32.53 -22.31 -9.03
CA GLU A 164 33.23 -22.69 -10.26
C GLU A 164 33.92 -21.49 -10.92
N VAL A 165 33.26 -20.31 -10.87
CA VAL A 165 33.89 -19.04 -11.31
C VAL A 165 35.10 -18.72 -10.45
N LEU A 166 35.04 -18.90 -9.13
CA LEU A 166 36.17 -18.67 -8.23
C LEU A 166 37.31 -19.61 -8.50
N LYS A 167 37.06 -20.92 -8.72
CA LYS A 167 38.08 -21.91 -9.08
C LYS A 167 38.79 -21.55 -10.38
N ASP A 168 38.05 -21.13 -11.39
CA ASP A 168 38.61 -20.73 -12.67
C ASP A 168 39.54 -19.49 -12.52
N LEU A 169 39.07 -18.47 -11.79
CA LEU A 169 39.88 -17.27 -11.51
C LEU A 169 41.13 -17.57 -10.70
N ASP A 170 41.03 -18.43 -9.71
CA ASP A 170 42.18 -18.88 -8.89
C ASP A 170 43.21 -19.64 -9.75
N ALA A 171 42.72 -20.58 -10.55
CA ALA A 171 43.58 -21.35 -11.46
C ALA A 171 44.33 -20.48 -12.48
N ARG A 172 43.74 -19.36 -12.89
CA ARG A 172 44.36 -18.35 -13.78
C ARG A 172 45.22 -17.34 -13.03
N GLY A 173 45.31 -17.42 -11.69
CA GLY A 173 46.01 -16.44 -10.86
C GLY A 173 45.41 -15.04 -10.87
N GLN A 174 44.13 -14.92 -11.16
CA GLN A 174 43.37 -13.65 -11.25
C GLN A 174 42.49 -13.37 -10.01
N LEU A 175 42.41 -14.31 -9.08
CA LEU A 175 41.72 -14.13 -7.82
C LEU A 175 42.68 -13.56 -6.77
N PHE A 176 42.31 -12.41 -6.18
CA PHE A 176 43.00 -11.83 -5.04
C PHE A 176 42.48 -12.37 -3.72
N ASP A 177 41.14 -12.27 -3.52
CA ASP A 177 40.47 -12.73 -2.32
C ASP A 177 38.98 -13.00 -2.61
N ALA A 178 38.36 -13.83 -1.78
CA ALA A 178 36.94 -14.14 -1.84
C ALA A 178 36.33 -14.31 -0.42
N PRO A 179 36.29 -13.25 0.38
CA PRO A 179 35.73 -13.33 1.72
C PRO A 179 34.23 -13.72 1.66
N LYS A 180 33.79 -14.45 2.68
CA LYS A 180 32.37 -14.72 2.86
C LYS A 180 31.71 -13.47 3.39
N PHE A 181 30.65 -13.03 2.72
CA PHE A 181 29.86 -11.89 3.10
C PHE A 181 28.42 -12.34 3.40
N GLU A 182 27.92 -11.97 4.58
CA GLU A 182 26.54 -12.24 4.98
C GLU A 182 25.69 -11.00 4.70
N HIS A 183 24.63 -11.17 3.95
CA HIS A 183 23.74 -10.07 3.56
C HIS A 183 22.30 -10.56 3.41
N GLU A 184 21.35 -9.63 3.50
CA GLU A 184 19.94 -9.90 3.18
C GLU A 184 19.79 -10.21 1.69
N TYR A 185 19.00 -11.24 1.38
CA TYR A 185 18.75 -11.68 0.00
C TYR A 185 17.24 -11.77 -0.28
N PRO A 186 16.75 -11.23 -1.40
CA PRO A 186 15.33 -11.32 -1.74
C PRO A 186 14.90 -12.74 -2.10
N HIS A 187 13.84 -13.21 -1.47
CA HIS A 187 13.21 -14.50 -1.71
C HIS A 187 11.78 -14.34 -2.22
N CYS A 188 11.31 -15.32 -2.98
CA CYS A 188 9.93 -15.36 -3.44
C CYS A 188 8.98 -15.47 -2.25
N TRP A 189 8.06 -14.54 -2.10
CA TRP A 189 7.10 -14.51 -1.01
C TRP A 189 6.18 -15.73 -0.93
N ARG A 190 6.06 -16.49 -2.04
CA ARG A 190 5.17 -17.67 -2.13
C ARG A 190 5.89 -18.98 -1.83
N CYS A 191 7.09 -19.19 -2.37
CA CYS A 191 7.80 -20.47 -2.29
C CYS A 191 9.17 -20.38 -1.61
N ASP A 192 9.53 -19.21 -1.11
CA ASP A 192 10.79 -18.93 -0.41
C ASP A 192 12.06 -19.26 -1.21
N THR A 193 11.93 -19.41 -2.53
CA THR A 193 13.09 -19.58 -3.42
C THR A 193 13.83 -18.26 -3.59
N PRO A 194 15.17 -18.27 -3.55
CA PRO A 194 15.95 -17.06 -3.81
C PRO A 194 15.72 -16.53 -5.22
N LEU A 195 15.51 -15.22 -5.34
CA LEU A 195 15.28 -14.56 -6.63
C LEU A 195 16.58 -14.35 -7.41
N ILE A 196 16.46 -14.14 -8.72
CA ILE A 196 17.54 -13.78 -9.62
C ILE A 196 17.17 -12.46 -10.29
N TYR A 197 18.11 -11.50 -10.29
CA TYR A 197 17.99 -10.31 -11.10
C TYR A 197 18.61 -10.58 -12.47
N TYR A 198 17.85 -10.38 -13.54
CA TYR A 198 18.32 -10.34 -14.91
C TYR A 198 17.33 -9.60 -15.79
N ALA A 199 17.81 -9.01 -16.88
CA ALA A 199 16.98 -8.23 -17.79
C ALA A 199 16.05 -9.12 -18.61
N ARG A 200 14.82 -8.65 -18.80
CA ARG A 200 13.81 -9.24 -19.69
C ARG A 200 13.15 -8.15 -20.51
N GLU A 201 12.82 -8.49 -21.73
CA GLU A 201 11.95 -7.64 -22.54
C GLU A 201 10.59 -7.52 -21.87
N SER A 202 10.08 -6.31 -21.80
CA SER A 202 8.80 -6.00 -21.16
C SER A 202 8.15 -4.81 -21.82
N TRP A 203 6.82 -4.76 -21.78
CA TRP A 203 6.05 -3.61 -22.19
C TRP A 203 5.96 -2.61 -21.05
N TYR A 204 6.14 -1.32 -21.37
CA TYR A 204 6.15 -0.25 -20.38
C TYR A 204 5.16 0.85 -20.75
N ILE A 205 4.52 1.41 -19.73
CA ILE A 205 3.87 2.72 -19.81
C ILE A 205 4.89 3.76 -19.34
N ARG A 206 5.15 4.78 -20.15
CA ARG A 206 6.09 5.85 -19.82
C ARG A 206 5.47 6.84 -18.83
N GLU A 207 5.40 6.46 -17.56
CA GLU A 207 4.89 7.32 -16.48
C GLU A 207 5.78 8.55 -16.25
N THR A 208 7.07 8.43 -16.51
CA THR A 208 8.02 9.55 -16.41
C THR A 208 7.64 10.72 -17.31
N ALA A 209 6.94 10.48 -18.43
CA ALA A 209 6.46 11.53 -19.33
C ALA A 209 5.31 12.38 -18.75
N VAL A 210 4.58 11.86 -17.75
CA VAL A 210 3.43 12.52 -17.11
C VAL A 210 3.67 12.77 -15.62
N LYS A 211 4.91 12.70 -15.16
CA LYS A 211 5.32 12.85 -13.77
C LYS A 211 4.77 14.12 -13.12
N ASP A 212 4.89 15.26 -13.79
CA ASP A 212 4.44 16.55 -13.25
C ASP A 212 2.91 16.59 -13.11
N ASP A 213 2.18 15.97 -14.03
CA ASP A 213 0.72 15.85 -13.94
C ASP A 213 0.29 14.90 -12.82
N LEU A 214 1.02 13.80 -12.60
CA LEU A 214 0.79 12.90 -11.46
C LEU A 214 0.93 13.62 -10.13
N ILE A 215 2.00 14.39 -9.96
CA ILE A 215 2.25 15.19 -8.76
C ILE A 215 1.16 16.26 -8.58
N LYS A 216 0.80 16.97 -9.65
CA LYS A 216 -0.26 17.97 -9.64
C LYS A 216 -1.60 17.37 -9.23
N ASN A 217 -1.99 16.24 -9.80
CA ASN A 217 -3.24 15.55 -9.49
C ASN A 217 -3.23 15.04 -8.04
N ASN A 218 -2.13 14.46 -7.57
CA ASN A 218 -1.98 14.05 -6.17
C ASN A 218 -2.21 15.19 -5.19
N ASN A 219 -1.75 16.40 -5.51
CA ASN A 219 -1.91 17.58 -4.66
C ASN A 219 -3.37 18.10 -4.56
N THR A 220 -4.28 17.59 -5.39
CA THR A 220 -5.72 17.90 -5.30
C THR A 220 -6.47 16.97 -4.34
N VAL A 221 -5.86 15.87 -3.90
CA VAL A 221 -6.49 14.84 -3.08
C VAL A 221 -6.37 15.20 -1.59
N ASN A 222 -7.48 15.04 -0.88
CA ASN A 222 -7.50 15.13 0.58
C ASN A 222 -7.04 13.80 1.20
N TRP A 223 -5.76 13.71 1.51
CA TRP A 223 -5.18 12.54 2.17
C TRP A 223 -5.32 12.61 3.69
N ILE A 224 -5.82 11.54 4.28
CA ILE A 224 -5.98 11.39 5.73
C ILE A 224 -5.15 10.17 6.20
N PRO A 225 -3.97 10.38 6.82
CA PRO A 225 -3.35 11.66 7.13
C PRO A 225 -2.64 12.30 5.92
N GLU A 226 -2.58 13.61 5.92
CA GLU A 226 -1.92 14.42 4.87
C GLU A 226 -0.46 14.00 4.61
N SER A 227 0.23 13.55 5.65
CA SER A 227 1.63 13.09 5.59
C SER A 227 1.86 11.91 4.63
N ILE A 228 0.85 11.11 4.33
CA ILE A 228 0.96 10.02 3.35
C ILE A 228 0.99 10.59 1.93
N GLY A 229 0.09 11.52 1.63
CA GLY A 229 0.01 12.15 0.30
C GLY A 229 1.26 12.97 -0.05
N LYS A 230 1.76 13.77 0.90
CA LYS A 230 2.97 14.58 0.73
C LYS A 230 4.27 13.79 0.88
N GLY A 231 4.30 12.84 1.81
CA GLY A 231 5.47 12.05 2.13
C GLY A 231 5.56 10.77 1.29
N ARG A 232 5.04 9.64 1.83
CA ARG A 232 5.24 8.31 1.22
C ARG A 232 4.78 8.22 -0.23
N PHE A 233 3.60 8.74 -0.57
CA PHE A 233 3.08 8.70 -1.93
C PHE A 233 3.67 9.81 -2.81
N GLY A 234 3.77 11.04 -2.30
CA GLY A 234 4.38 12.17 -3.01
C GLY A 234 5.83 11.88 -3.40
N ASN A 235 6.66 11.42 -2.45
CA ASN A 235 8.05 11.03 -2.73
C ASN A 235 8.15 9.87 -3.75
N TRP A 236 7.17 8.96 -3.76
CA TRP A 236 7.10 7.92 -4.77
C TRP A 236 6.87 8.49 -6.17
N LEU A 237 5.93 9.44 -6.31
CA LEU A 237 5.66 10.10 -7.59
C LEU A 237 6.83 10.98 -8.05
N GLU A 238 7.54 11.63 -7.13
CA GLU A 238 8.75 12.41 -7.44
C GLU A 238 9.89 11.54 -8.00
N ASN A 239 9.93 10.27 -7.64
CA ASN A 239 10.92 9.30 -8.09
C ASN A 239 10.31 8.21 -8.97
N ILE A 240 9.20 8.52 -9.66
CA ILE A 240 8.47 7.55 -10.47
C ILE A 240 9.36 6.98 -11.59
N GLN A 241 9.27 5.68 -11.78
CA GLN A 241 9.86 4.95 -12.89
C GLN A 241 8.76 4.53 -13.88
N ASP A 242 9.14 4.23 -15.11
CA ASP A 242 8.20 3.72 -16.10
C ASP A 242 7.60 2.38 -15.64
N TRP A 243 6.30 2.22 -15.79
CA TRP A 243 5.56 1.07 -15.28
C TRP A 243 5.66 -0.12 -16.23
N ALA A 244 6.37 -1.18 -15.82
CA ALA A 244 6.40 -2.44 -16.55
C ALA A 244 5.05 -3.16 -16.40
N ILE A 245 4.23 -3.18 -17.45
CA ILE A 245 2.85 -3.71 -17.41
C ILE A 245 2.72 -5.15 -17.88
N SER A 246 3.71 -5.73 -18.55
CA SER A 246 3.63 -7.10 -19.05
C SER A 246 4.06 -8.13 -18.01
N ARG A 247 3.38 -9.29 -18.02
CA ARG A 247 3.67 -10.44 -17.16
C ARG A 247 3.73 -11.71 -17.99
N ASN A 248 4.75 -12.54 -17.74
CA ASN A 248 4.88 -13.87 -18.33
C ASN A 248 4.07 -14.88 -17.51
N ARG A 249 2.77 -14.89 -17.71
CA ARG A 249 1.83 -15.80 -17.08
C ARG A 249 0.86 -16.37 -18.11
N TYR A 250 0.34 -17.55 -17.86
CA TYR A 250 -0.66 -18.14 -18.73
C TYR A 250 -2.02 -17.44 -18.56
N TRP A 251 -2.45 -17.23 -17.33
CA TRP A 251 -3.74 -16.62 -17.01
C TRP A 251 -3.60 -15.16 -16.58
N GLY A 252 -4.44 -14.34 -17.14
CA GLY A 252 -4.56 -12.91 -16.92
C GLY A 252 -5.17 -12.25 -18.16
N THR A 253 -5.40 -10.95 -18.11
CA THR A 253 -5.85 -10.13 -19.25
C THR A 253 -4.75 -10.09 -20.31
N PRO A 254 -4.93 -10.67 -21.50
CA PRO A 254 -3.92 -10.66 -22.55
C PRO A 254 -3.63 -9.24 -23.03
N LEU A 255 -2.35 -8.93 -23.26
CA LEU A 255 -1.98 -7.69 -23.96
C LEU A 255 -2.57 -7.73 -25.37
N ASN A 256 -3.26 -6.66 -25.73
CA ASN A 256 -3.97 -6.51 -27.00
C ASN A 256 -3.07 -5.97 -28.12
N ILE A 257 -1.84 -6.48 -28.21
CA ILE A 257 -0.82 -6.07 -29.18
C ILE A 257 -0.48 -7.25 -30.08
N TRP A 258 -0.49 -7.01 -31.39
CA TRP A 258 -0.04 -7.96 -32.41
C TRP A 258 1.26 -7.46 -33.02
N GLU A 259 2.20 -8.37 -33.20
CA GLU A 259 3.52 -8.10 -33.76
C GLU A 259 3.79 -8.96 -35.01
N CYS A 260 4.40 -8.35 -36.02
CA CYS A 260 4.75 -9.02 -37.25
C CYS A 260 6.03 -9.82 -37.11
N GLU A 261 5.98 -11.12 -37.41
CA GLU A 261 7.16 -12.00 -37.44
C GLU A 261 8.25 -11.59 -38.44
N GLY A 262 7.89 -10.75 -39.39
CA GLY A 262 8.81 -10.43 -40.49
C GLY A 262 9.53 -9.10 -40.35
N CYS A 263 8.85 -8.06 -39.93
CA CYS A 263 9.40 -6.71 -39.87
C CYS A 263 9.27 -6.06 -38.49
N GLY A 264 8.66 -6.74 -37.50
CA GLY A 264 8.46 -6.19 -36.18
C GLY A 264 7.40 -5.10 -36.07
N HIS A 265 6.56 -4.92 -37.12
CA HIS A 265 5.44 -3.97 -37.07
C HIS A 265 4.47 -4.37 -35.97
N GLN A 266 4.02 -3.40 -35.17
CA GLN A 266 3.15 -3.61 -34.01
C GLN A 266 1.85 -2.84 -34.16
N GLU A 267 0.74 -3.48 -33.81
CA GLU A 267 -0.59 -2.88 -33.76
C GLU A 267 -1.28 -3.19 -32.42
N CYS A 268 -1.90 -2.18 -31.82
CA CYS A 268 -2.72 -2.32 -30.61
C CYS A 268 -4.20 -2.31 -31.01
N ILE A 269 -4.96 -3.34 -30.61
CA ILE A 269 -6.38 -3.49 -30.96
C ILE A 269 -7.25 -3.04 -29.78
N GLY A 270 -8.05 -1.99 -29.99
CA GLY A 270 -8.83 -1.34 -28.96
C GLY A 270 -10.19 -1.97 -28.65
N GLY A 271 -10.68 -2.91 -29.48
CA GLY A 271 -12.01 -3.50 -29.25
C GLY A 271 -12.37 -4.64 -30.18
N ARG A 272 -13.45 -5.35 -29.84
CA ARG A 272 -13.93 -6.53 -30.56
C ARG A 272 -14.27 -6.25 -32.03
N LYS A 273 -14.85 -5.09 -32.33
CA LYS A 273 -15.19 -4.69 -33.70
C LYS A 273 -13.91 -4.52 -34.54
N GLU A 274 -12.93 -3.79 -34.01
CA GLU A 274 -11.64 -3.61 -34.65
C GLU A 274 -10.91 -4.94 -34.83
N LEU A 275 -10.98 -5.83 -33.82
CA LEU A 275 -10.44 -7.19 -33.91
C LEU A 275 -10.99 -7.95 -35.12
N ALA A 276 -12.32 -7.93 -35.30
CA ALA A 276 -12.99 -8.59 -36.42
C ALA A 276 -12.63 -7.95 -37.76
N GLU A 277 -12.57 -6.62 -37.85
CA GLU A 277 -12.18 -5.88 -39.03
C GLU A 277 -10.74 -6.22 -39.45
N ARG A 278 -9.80 -6.24 -38.50
CA ARG A 278 -8.38 -6.56 -38.76
C ARG A 278 -8.17 -8.03 -39.12
N ALA A 279 -8.90 -8.94 -38.48
CA ALA A 279 -8.86 -10.38 -38.79
C ALA A 279 -9.53 -10.71 -40.16
N GLY A 280 -10.39 -9.82 -40.66
CA GLY A 280 -11.21 -10.11 -41.85
C GLY A 280 -12.25 -11.20 -41.61
N ASP A 281 -12.56 -11.50 -40.33
CA ASP A 281 -13.53 -12.51 -39.89
C ASP A 281 -14.46 -11.94 -38.82
N PRO A 282 -15.77 -11.79 -39.12
CA PRO A 282 -16.73 -11.32 -38.13
C PRO A 282 -16.80 -12.16 -36.84
N LYS A 283 -16.45 -13.45 -36.90
CA LYS A 283 -16.42 -14.34 -35.72
C LYS A 283 -15.35 -13.95 -34.71
N ALA A 284 -14.30 -13.26 -35.14
CA ALA A 284 -13.27 -12.77 -34.21
C ALA A 284 -13.83 -11.79 -33.17
N ALA A 285 -14.95 -11.10 -33.44
CA ALA A 285 -15.64 -10.27 -32.47
C ALA A 285 -16.25 -11.06 -31.30
N GLU A 286 -16.51 -12.36 -31.47
CA GLU A 286 -17.15 -13.23 -30.47
C GLU A 286 -16.15 -14.15 -29.76
N VAL A 287 -14.85 -14.09 -30.14
CA VAL A 287 -13.82 -14.94 -29.55
C VAL A 287 -13.69 -14.69 -28.06
N GLU A 288 -13.41 -15.74 -27.29
CA GLU A 288 -13.01 -15.61 -25.88
C GLU A 288 -11.66 -14.89 -25.82
N LEU A 289 -11.61 -13.75 -25.09
CA LEU A 289 -10.44 -12.87 -25.07
C LEU A 289 -9.27 -13.38 -24.22
N HIS A 290 -9.46 -14.48 -23.47
CA HIS A 290 -8.37 -15.12 -22.72
C HIS A 290 -7.58 -16.11 -23.60
N ARG A 291 -6.41 -16.46 -23.13
CA ARG A 291 -5.61 -17.55 -23.70
C ARG A 291 -6.28 -18.91 -23.48
N PRO A 292 -6.21 -19.84 -24.43
CA PRO A 292 -5.45 -19.79 -25.68
C PRO A 292 -6.20 -19.12 -26.86
N TYR A 293 -7.49 -18.86 -26.72
CA TYR A 293 -8.40 -18.51 -27.82
C TYR A 293 -8.01 -17.24 -28.58
N ILE A 294 -7.64 -16.18 -27.86
CA ILE A 294 -7.23 -14.91 -28.50
C ILE A 294 -5.90 -15.05 -29.26
N ASP A 295 -5.05 -16.00 -28.86
CA ASP A 295 -3.76 -16.24 -29.51
C ASP A 295 -3.91 -16.88 -30.92
N GLU A 296 -5.10 -17.46 -31.21
CA GLU A 296 -5.42 -18.03 -32.53
C GLU A 296 -5.80 -16.95 -33.56
N VAL A 297 -6.12 -15.74 -33.12
CA VAL A 297 -6.48 -14.63 -34.01
C VAL A 297 -5.21 -14.00 -34.57
N THR A 298 -5.06 -14.05 -35.89
CA THR A 298 -3.89 -13.51 -36.61
C THR A 298 -4.30 -12.50 -37.66
N PHE A 299 -3.37 -11.61 -38.04
CA PHE A 299 -3.57 -10.60 -39.06
C PHE A 299 -2.51 -10.69 -40.14
N THR A 300 -2.77 -10.04 -41.28
CA THR A 300 -1.75 -9.79 -42.28
C THR A 300 -1.11 -8.43 -42.03
N CYS A 301 0.20 -8.39 -41.95
CA CYS A 301 0.97 -7.15 -41.74
C CYS A 301 0.77 -6.18 -42.92
N PRO A 302 0.39 -4.93 -42.65
CA PRO A 302 0.21 -3.94 -43.73
C PRO A 302 1.52 -3.56 -44.44
N ASP A 303 2.67 -3.67 -43.74
CA ASP A 303 3.96 -3.22 -44.28
C ASP A 303 4.66 -4.29 -45.12
N CYS A 304 4.62 -5.56 -44.68
CA CYS A 304 5.39 -6.61 -45.36
C CYS A 304 4.57 -7.84 -45.81
N GLY A 305 3.28 -7.87 -45.53
CA GLY A 305 2.38 -8.97 -45.92
C GLY A 305 2.55 -10.29 -45.17
N LYS A 306 3.45 -10.36 -44.16
CA LYS A 306 3.61 -11.56 -43.31
C LYS A 306 2.58 -11.59 -42.19
N VAL A 307 2.52 -12.72 -41.49
CA VAL A 307 1.57 -12.91 -40.40
C VAL A 307 1.98 -12.11 -39.16
N MET A 308 1.01 -11.55 -38.49
CA MET A 308 1.12 -10.93 -37.18
C MET A 308 0.46 -11.80 -36.12
N HIS A 309 1.15 -12.04 -35.03
CA HIS A 309 0.67 -12.79 -33.87
C HIS A 309 0.57 -11.87 -32.66
N ARG A 310 -0.37 -12.20 -31.76
CA ARG A 310 -0.46 -11.50 -30.49
C ARG A 310 0.78 -11.80 -29.63
N VAL A 311 1.31 -10.76 -28.96
CA VAL A 311 2.42 -10.93 -28.02
C VAL A 311 2.00 -11.86 -26.88
N PRO A 312 2.87 -12.77 -26.37
CA PRO A 312 2.45 -13.85 -25.45
C PRO A 312 2.10 -13.38 -24.04
N GLU A 313 2.46 -12.17 -23.68
CA GLU A 313 2.32 -11.63 -22.33
C GLU A 313 0.84 -11.35 -21.99
N VAL A 314 0.59 -11.30 -20.67
CA VAL A 314 -0.65 -10.77 -20.08
C VAL A 314 -0.32 -9.45 -19.37
N ILE A 315 -1.34 -8.61 -19.19
CA ILE A 315 -1.19 -7.33 -18.51
C ILE A 315 -1.08 -7.54 -16.99
N ASP A 316 -0.44 -6.62 -16.31
CA ASP A 316 -0.38 -6.57 -14.85
C ASP A 316 -1.79 -6.41 -14.27
N CYS A 317 -2.16 -7.23 -13.28
CA CYS A 317 -3.46 -7.13 -12.59
C CYS A 317 -3.69 -5.77 -11.90
N TRP A 318 -2.61 -5.03 -11.61
CA TRP A 318 -2.73 -3.66 -11.11
C TRP A 318 -3.27 -2.68 -12.15
N PHE A 319 -3.03 -2.94 -13.44
CA PHE A 319 -3.66 -2.21 -14.52
C PHE A 319 -5.16 -2.49 -14.57
N ASP A 320 -5.58 -3.76 -14.51
CA ASP A 320 -7.00 -4.11 -14.49
C ASP A 320 -7.72 -3.42 -13.30
N SER A 321 -7.09 -3.39 -12.13
CA SER A 321 -7.66 -2.73 -10.94
C SER A 321 -7.65 -1.21 -11.01
N GLY A 322 -6.66 -0.63 -11.68
CA GLY A 322 -6.56 0.81 -11.94
C GLY A 322 -7.61 1.32 -12.93
N ALA A 323 -8.03 0.45 -13.86
CA ALA A 323 -9.08 0.72 -14.83
C ALA A 323 -10.50 0.75 -14.24
N MET A 324 -10.70 0.28 -13.00
CA MET A 324 -12.02 0.13 -12.38
C MET A 324 -12.91 1.36 -12.47
N PRO A 325 -12.45 2.62 -12.24
CA PRO A 325 -13.32 3.79 -12.25
C PRO A 325 -14.11 3.99 -13.53
N PHE A 326 -13.57 3.59 -14.67
CA PHE A 326 -14.20 3.73 -15.98
C PHE A 326 -14.66 2.40 -16.58
N ALA A 327 -13.92 1.31 -16.33
CA ALA A 327 -14.23 -0.01 -16.87
C ALA A 327 -15.56 -0.57 -16.34
N GLN A 328 -15.91 -0.32 -15.06
CA GLN A 328 -17.19 -0.77 -14.48
C GLN A 328 -18.41 -0.21 -15.20
N TYR A 329 -18.29 0.93 -15.86
CA TYR A 329 -19.36 1.58 -16.63
C TYR A 329 -19.30 1.25 -18.12
N HIS A 330 -18.30 0.50 -18.57
CA HIS A 330 -17.96 0.30 -19.99
C HIS A 330 -17.78 1.65 -20.73
N TYR A 331 -17.21 2.63 -20.01
CA TYR A 331 -16.88 3.94 -20.57
C TYR A 331 -15.73 3.82 -21.61
N PRO A 332 -15.74 4.53 -22.74
CA PRO A 332 -16.69 5.57 -23.16
C PRO A 332 -17.88 5.05 -23.97
N PHE A 333 -18.07 3.75 -24.13
CA PHE A 333 -19.04 3.16 -25.04
C PHE A 333 -20.45 3.14 -24.44
N GLU A 334 -20.59 2.99 -23.13
CA GLU A 334 -21.85 2.94 -22.38
C GLU A 334 -21.75 3.79 -21.12
N ASN A 335 -22.91 4.12 -20.52
CA ASN A 335 -23.04 4.76 -19.20
C ASN A 335 -22.20 6.03 -18.97
N LYS A 336 -21.93 6.78 -20.04
CA LYS A 336 -21.08 7.98 -19.99
C LYS A 336 -21.60 9.01 -18.98
N ASP A 337 -22.91 9.22 -18.95
CA ASP A 337 -23.56 10.16 -18.03
C ASP A 337 -23.46 9.76 -16.56
N VAL A 338 -23.41 8.45 -16.27
CA VAL A 338 -23.20 7.92 -14.92
C VAL A 338 -21.75 8.13 -14.49
N PHE A 339 -20.81 7.78 -15.39
CA PHE A 339 -19.38 7.99 -15.14
C PHE A 339 -19.05 9.45 -14.85
N GLU A 340 -19.51 10.37 -15.70
CA GLU A 340 -19.24 11.81 -15.55
C GLU A 340 -19.77 12.41 -14.25
N LYS A 341 -20.81 11.82 -13.64
CA LYS A 341 -21.36 12.23 -12.34
C LYS A 341 -20.63 11.62 -11.14
N GLN A 342 -19.99 10.47 -11.32
CA GLN A 342 -19.38 9.71 -10.23
C GLN A 342 -17.84 9.72 -10.23
N PHE A 343 -17.24 10.34 -11.24
CA PHE A 343 -15.80 10.45 -11.36
C PHE A 343 -15.31 11.90 -11.19
N PRO A 344 -14.37 12.15 -10.27
CA PRO A 344 -13.67 11.23 -9.36
C PRO A 344 -14.57 10.62 -8.28
N ALA A 345 -14.15 9.49 -7.71
CA ALA A 345 -14.80 8.94 -6.53
C ALA A 345 -14.66 9.92 -5.34
N GLN A 346 -15.74 10.15 -4.60
CA GLN A 346 -15.71 11.06 -3.46
C GLN A 346 -14.83 10.53 -2.33
N PHE A 347 -14.75 9.20 -2.18
CA PHE A 347 -14.04 8.56 -1.09
C PHE A 347 -13.51 7.18 -1.47
N ILE A 348 -12.26 6.88 -1.07
CA ILE A 348 -11.70 5.54 -1.05
C ILE A 348 -10.93 5.30 0.25
N SER A 349 -10.74 4.05 0.64
CA SER A 349 -9.94 3.69 1.81
C SER A 349 -9.29 2.32 1.62
N GLU A 350 -7.99 2.26 1.85
CA GLU A 350 -7.20 1.03 1.86
C GLU A 350 -5.96 1.21 2.76
N ALA A 351 -5.20 0.13 2.97
CA ALA A 351 -4.01 0.15 3.79
C ALA A 351 -2.82 0.88 3.12
N VAL A 352 -1.86 1.28 3.93
CA VAL A 352 -0.71 2.12 3.53
C VAL A 352 0.18 1.50 2.45
N ASP A 353 0.20 0.17 2.33
CA ASP A 353 0.93 -0.53 1.26
C ASP A 353 0.36 -0.22 -0.14
N GLN A 354 -0.92 0.17 -0.24
CA GLN A 354 -1.56 0.55 -1.50
C GLN A 354 -1.05 1.87 -2.11
N THR A 355 -0.22 2.62 -1.41
CA THR A 355 0.55 3.71 -2.01
C THR A 355 1.51 3.23 -3.12
N ARG A 356 1.82 1.92 -3.14
CA ARG A 356 2.61 1.25 -4.19
C ARG A 356 1.82 0.08 -4.79
N GLY A 357 0.53 0.26 -4.95
CA GLY A 357 -0.42 -0.68 -5.50
C GLY A 357 -1.62 0.07 -6.05
N TRP A 358 -2.81 -0.15 -5.49
CA TRP A 358 -4.05 0.36 -6.05
C TRP A 358 -4.15 1.90 -6.10
N PHE A 359 -3.69 2.62 -5.06
CA PHE A 359 -3.68 4.09 -5.10
C PHE A 359 -2.83 4.63 -6.27
N HIS A 360 -1.70 3.97 -6.53
CA HIS A 360 -0.83 4.35 -7.65
C HIS A 360 -1.45 4.01 -8.99
N SER A 361 -1.93 2.77 -9.23
CA SER A 361 -2.49 2.38 -10.52
C SER A 361 -3.73 3.20 -10.89
N LEU A 362 -4.61 3.50 -9.91
CA LEU A 362 -5.72 4.43 -10.12
C LEU A 362 -5.25 5.82 -10.56
N MET A 363 -4.24 6.39 -9.87
CA MET A 363 -3.71 7.72 -10.17
C MET A 363 -3.02 7.77 -11.53
N ALA A 364 -2.25 6.73 -11.87
CA ALA A 364 -1.54 6.62 -13.13
C ALA A 364 -2.50 6.61 -14.33
N GLU A 365 -3.46 5.68 -14.33
CA GLU A 365 -4.42 5.55 -15.42
C GLU A 365 -5.34 6.76 -15.55
N SER A 366 -5.82 7.29 -14.42
CA SER A 366 -6.64 8.49 -14.41
C SER A 366 -5.88 9.72 -14.95
N THR A 367 -4.61 9.87 -14.60
CA THR A 367 -3.77 10.96 -15.12
C THR A 367 -3.54 10.82 -16.61
N LEU A 368 -3.22 9.61 -17.08
CA LEU A 368 -2.98 9.33 -18.49
C LEU A 368 -4.21 9.55 -19.38
N LEU A 369 -5.40 9.16 -18.89
CA LEU A 369 -6.63 9.21 -19.70
C LEU A 369 -7.40 10.52 -19.54
N PHE A 370 -7.41 11.11 -18.34
CA PHE A 370 -8.28 12.24 -18.00
C PHE A 370 -7.54 13.47 -17.48
N ASN A 371 -6.25 13.35 -17.20
CA ASN A 371 -5.42 14.35 -16.50
C ASN A 371 -6.10 14.88 -15.21
N LYS A 372 -6.65 13.96 -14.42
CA LYS A 372 -7.41 14.24 -13.21
C LYS A 372 -7.16 13.17 -12.15
N ALA A 373 -7.20 13.56 -10.87
CA ALA A 373 -7.15 12.59 -9.77
C ALA A 373 -8.40 11.67 -9.82
N PRO A 374 -8.27 10.37 -9.54
CA PRO A 374 -9.39 9.41 -9.60
C PRO A 374 -10.28 9.42 -8.36
N TYR A 375 -9.85 10.07 -7.28
CA TYR A 375 -10.51 10.15 -5.99
C TYR A 375 -10.25 11.50 -5.33
N GLU A 376 -11.20 11.93 -4.48
CA GLU A 376 -11.14 13.23 -3.79
C GLU A 376 -10.61 13.08 -2.35
N ASN A 377 -11.08 12.07 -1.62
CA ASN A 377 -10.72 11.81 -0.22
C ASN A 377 -10.22 10.39 -0.03
N VAL A 378 -9.12 10.24 0.72
CA VAL A 378 -8.51 8.95 1.03
C VAL A 378 -8.21 8.83 2.51
N ILE A 379 -8.83 7.86 3.19
CA ILE A 379 -8.36 7.43 4.51
C ILE A 379 -7.39 6.26 4.30
N VAL A 380 -6.14 6.47 4.69
CA VAL A 380 -5.11 5.44 4.62
C VAL A 380 -5.09 4.66 5.93
N LEU A 381 -5.29 3.35 5.85
CA LEU A 381 -5.37 2.50 7.03
C LEU A 381 -4.00 1.97 7.48
N GLY A 382 -3.80 1.91 8.79
CA GLY A 382 -2.68 1.20 9.40
C GLY A 382 -2.89 -0.32 9.36
N HIS A 383 -1.81 -1.07 9.55
CA HIS A 383 -1.89 -2.54 9.60
C HIS A 383 -2.55 -3.04 10.89
N VAL A 384 -3.35 -4.09 10.78
CA VAL A 384 -3.82 -4.85 11.94
C VAL A 384 -2.72 -5.80 12.39
N GLN A 385 -2.36 -5.72 13.66
CA GLN A 385 -1.31 -6.50 14.32
C GLN A 385 -1.92 -7.45 15.36
N ASP A 386 -1.17 -8.47 15.75
CA ASP A 386 -1.55 -9.32 16.88
C ASP A 386 -1.46 -8.56 18.22
N GLU A 387 -1.82 -9.21 19.31
CA GLU A 387 -1.80 -8.63 20.65
C GLU A 387 -0.42 -8.13 21.09
N ASN A 388 0.66 -8.69 20.52
CA ASN A 388 2.04 -8.32 20.81
C ASN A 388 2.57 -7.22 19.88
N GLY A 389 1.76 -6.74 18.94
CA GLY A 389 2.16 -5.73 17.95
C GLY A 389 2.97 -6.30 16.79
N GLN A 390 2.91 -7.63 16.56
CA GLN A 390 3.56 -8.27 15.44
C GLN A 390 2.63 -8.33 14.22
N LYS A 391 3.20 -8.24 13.03
CA LYS A 391 2.45 -8.42 11.79
C LYS A 391 1.83 -9.83 11.75
N MET A 392 0.52 -9.90 11.52
CA MET A 392 -0.18 -11.17 11.38
C MET A 392 0.23 -11.88 10.09
N SER A 393 0.47 -13.20 10.19
CA SER A 393 0.83 -14.04 9.06
C SER A 393 0.36 -15.47 9.30
N LYS A 394 -0.22 -16.11 8.28
CA LYS A 394 -0.61 -17.52 8.35
C LYS A 394 0.58 -18.43 8.66
N SER A 395 1.76 -18.13 8.10
CA SER A 395 2.98 -18.91 8.31
C SER A 395 3.52 -18.83 9.75
N LYS A 396 3.22 -17.75 10.48
CA LYS A 396 3.61 -17.58 11.90
C LYS A 396 2.55 -18.10 12.87
N GLY A 397 1.37 -18.49 12.39
CA GLY A 397 0.28 -18.99 13.22
C GLY A 397 -0.36 -17.93 14.15
N ASN A 398 -0.09 -16.63 13.94
CA ASN A 398 -0.62 -15.53 14.74
C ASN A 398 -1.76 -14.76 14.04
N ALA A 399 -2.24 -15.26 12.91
CA ALA A 399 -3.39 -14.67 12.22
C ALA A 399 -4.68 -15.04 12.95
N VAL A 400 -5.55 -14.04 13.15
CA VAL A 400 -6.91 -14.23 13.66
C VAL A 400 -7.82 -14.53 12.48
N ASP A 401 -8.61 -15.62 12.57
CA ASP A 401 -9.64 -15.88 11.58
C ASP A 401 -10.80 -14.89 11.76
N PRO A 402 -11.19 -14.12 10.71
CA PRO A 402 -12.26 -13.14 10.83
C PRO A 402 -13.61 -13.76 11.19
N PHE A 403 -13.91 -14.97 10.72
CA PHE A 403 -15.18 -15.63 11.01
C PHE A 403 -15.25 -16.10 12.47
N ASP A 404 -14.16 -16.64 13.01
CA ASP A 404 -14.07 -16.97 14.44
C ASP A 404 -14.23 -15.71 15.31
N ALA A 405 -13.65 -14.59 14.90
CA ALA A 405 -13.81 -13.33 15.60
C ALA A 405 -15.26 -12.82 15.55
N LEU A 406 -15.92 -12.89 14.39
CA LEU A 406 -17.33 -12.54 14.21
C LEU A 406 -18.26 -13.39 15.07
N GLU A 407 -18.01 -14.70 15.14
CA GLU A 407 -18.80 -15.63 15.97
C GLU A 407 -18.63 -15.35 17.47
N ASN A 408 -17.41 -15.05 17.92
CA ASN A 408 -17.11 -14.84 19.32
C ASN A 408 -17.53 -13.47 19.87
N TYR A 409 -17.45 -12.42 19.06
CA TYR A 409 -17.65 -11.02 19.51
C TYR A 409 -18.84 -10.33 18.86
N GLY A 410 -19.28 -10.79 17.70
CA GLY A 410 -20.28 -10.11 16.87
C GLY A 410 -19.68 -8.97 16.04
N ALA A 411 -20.29 -8.71 14.88
CA ALA A 411 -19.81 -7.72 13.92
C ALA A 411 -19.78 -6.29 14.50
N ASP A 412 -20.82 -5.88 15.21
CA ASP A 412 -20.90 -4.53 15.79
C ASP A 412 -19.79 -4.26 16.83
N ALA A 413 -19.43 -5.26 17.65
CA ALA A 413 -18.36 -5.09 18.62
C ALA A 413 -16.99 -4.93 17.97
N ILE A 414 -16.72 -5.68 16.89
CA ILE A 414 -15.49 -5.58 16.12
C ILE A 414 -15.42 -4.23 15.40
N ARG A 415 -16.52 -3.82 14.74
CA ARG A 415 -16.62 -2.52 14.06
C ARG A 415 -16.37 -1.38 15.05
N TRP A 416 -17.06 -1.39 16.18
CA TRP A 416 -16.90 -0.39 17.24
C TRP A 416 -15.47 -0.32 17.77
N TYR A 417 -14.84 -1.47 17.98
CA TYR A 417 -13.44 -1.53 18.40
C TYR A 417 -12.52 -0.78 17.43
N PHE A 418 -12.64 -1.03 16.13
CA PHE A 418 -11.80 -0.37 15.14
C PHE A 418 -12.07 1.13 15.03
N TYR A 419 -13.29 1.58 15.27
CA TYR A 419 -13.61 3.00 15.22
C TYR A 419 -13.14 3.78 16.45
N VAL A 420 -13.17 3.19 17.65
CA VAL A 420 -12.91 3.92 18.89
C VAL A 420 -11.47 3.79 19.38
N ASN A 421 -10.75 2.72 19.01
CA ASN A 421 -9.49 2.35 19.62
C ASN A 421 -8.33 3.30 19.29
N SER A 422 -8.17 3.66 18.02
CA SER A 422 -7.08 4.53 17.54
C SER A 422 -7.43 5.21 16.22
N ALA A 423 -6.63 6.20 15.84
CA ALA A 423 -6.74 6.80 14.51
C ALA A 423 -6.57 5.73 13.43
N PRO A 424 -7.37 5.75 12.33
CA PRO A 424 -7.39 4.69 11.32
C PRO A 424 -6.03 4.38 10.69
N TRP A 425 -5.16 5.39 10.56
CA TRP A 425 -3.82 5.28 9.94
C TRP A 425 -2.74 4.71 10.86
N LEU A 426 -3.03 4.53 12.14
CA LEU A 426 -2.09 3.93 13.09
C LEU A 426 -2.23 2.41 13.10
N PRO A 427 -1.12 1.67 13.33
CA PRO A 427 -1.21 0.23 13.53
C PRO A 427 -2.14 -0.11 14.69
N ASN A 428 -3.06 -1.05 14.46
CA ASN A 428 -4.08 -1.44 15.43
C ASN A 428 -3.81 -2.86 15.93
N ARG A 429 -3.65 -3.03 17.26
CA ARG A 429 -3.44 -4.34 17.88
C ARG A 429 -4.78 -4.99 18.18
N PHE A 430 -5.08 -6.08 17.48
CA PHE A 430 -6.34 -6.80 17.69
C PHE A 430 -6.20 -7.85 18.81
N HIS A 431 -7.01 -7.71 19.85
CA HIS A 431 -7.15 -8.73 20.90
C HIS A 431 -8.54 -8.73 21.53
N GLY A 432 -9.06 -9.92 21.84
CA GLY A 432 -10.46 -10.10 22.22
C GLY A 432 -10.88 -9.36 23.51
N LYS A 433 -9.98 -9.20 24.48
CA LYS A 433 -10.28 -8.44 25.71
C LYS A 433 -10.65 -6.99 25.44
N ALA A 434 -9.92 -6.32 24.52
CA ALA A 434 -10.21 -4.93 24.17
C ALA A 434 -11.51 -4.80 23.38
N VAL A 435 -11.82 -5.75 22.49
CA VAL A 435 -13.11 -5.80 21.79
C VAL A 435 -14.25 -5.93 22.79
N THR A 436 -14.17 -6.87 23.74
CA THR A 436 -15.19 -7.08 24.78
C THR A 436 -15.34 -5.87 25.70
N GLU A 437 -14.24 -5.19 26.03
CA GLU A 437 -14.31 -3.98 26.87
C GLU A 437 -15.01 -2.83 26.14
N GLY A 438 -14.69 -2.60 24.89
CA GLY A 438 -15.37 -1.60 24.05
C GLY A 438 -16.87 -1.90 23.91
N GLN A 439 -17.22 -3.18 23.64
CA GLN A 439 -18.60 -3.63 23.60
C GLN A 439 -19.34 -3.33 24.90
N ARG A 440 -18.76 -3.68 26.04
CA ARG A 440 -19.40 -3.49 27.36
C ARG A 440 -19.62 -2.02 27.69
N LYS A 441 -18.64 -1.15 27.42
CA LYS A 441 -18.70 0.28 27.79
C LYS A 441 -19.77 1.03 26.99
N PHE A 442 -19.87 0.80 25.71
CA PHE A 442 -20.79 1.52 24.85
C PHE A 442 -22.08 0.73 24.57
N MET A 443 -21.96 -0.38 23.84
CA MET A 443 -23.11 -1.18 23.41
C MET A 443 -23.91 -1.73 24.57
N GLY A 444 -23.22 -2.29 25.58
CA GLY A 444 -23.88 -2.80 26.78
C GLY A 444 -24.61 -1.72 27.58
N THR A 445 -24.05 -0.51 27.64
CA THR A 445 -24.69 0.64 28.32
C THR A 445 -25.92 1.13 27.56
N LEU A 446 -25.83 1.25 26.22
CA LEU A 446 -26.96 1.62 25.37
C LEU A 446 -28.07 0.58 25.45
N TRP A 447 -27.73 -0.71 25.34
CA TRP A 447 -28.71 -1.80 25.45
C TRP A 447 -29.42 -1.83 26.80
N ASN A 448 -28.70 -1.68 27.90
CA ASN A 448 -29.30 -1.65 29.24
C ASN A 448 -30.23 -0.44 29.43
N THR A 449 -29.90 0.70 28.83
CA THR A 449 -30.76 1.90 28.86
C THR A 449 -32.03 1.67 28.04
N TYR A 450 -31.90 1.09 26.86
CA TYR A 450 -33.02 0.67 26.03
C TYR A 450 -33.90 -0.37 26.76
N ALA A 451 -33.33 -1.41 27.33
CA ALA A 451 -34.06 -2.43 28.07
C ALA A 451 -34.82 -1.85 29.27
N PHE A 452 -34.20 -0.90 29.98
CA PHE A 452 -34.88 -0.16 31.07
C PHE A 452 -36.11 0.57 30.56
N TYR A 453 -35.98 1.30 29.44
CA TYR A 453 -37.12 2.01 28.82
C TYR A 453 -38.25 1.05 28.46
N VAL A 454 -37.95 -0.01 27.71
CA VAL A 454 -38.93 -1.00 27.26
C VAL A 454 -39.67 -1.65 28.42
N LEU A 455 -38.91 -2.10 29.45
CA LEU A 455 -39.50 -2.76 30.62
C LEU A 455 -40.56 -1.88 31.29
N TYR A 456 -40.27 -0.60 31.55
CA TYR A 456 -41.20 0.26 32.22
C TYR A 456 -42.32 0.76 31.30
N ALA A 457 -42.04 1.00 30.03
CA ALA A 457 -43.06 1.33 29.05
C ALA A 457 -44.11 0.20 28.88
N GLU A 458 -43.69 -1.06 28.91
CA GLU A 458 -44.60 -2.23 28.92
C GLU A 458 -45.47 -2.30 30.20
N ILE A 459 -44.85 -2.12 31.37
CA ILE A 459 -45.56 -2.14 32.65
C ILE A 459 -46.63 -1.06 32.69
N ASP A 460 -46.30 0.12 32.21
CA ASP A 460 -47.19 1.30 32.21
C ASP A 460 -48.10 1.38 30.95
N GLN A 461 -47.98 0.46 30.00
CA GLN A 461 -48.69 0.46 28.71
C GLN A 461 -48.51 1.80 27.96
N PHE A 462 -47.29 2.36 28.04
CA PHE A 462 -46.97 3.66 27.43
C PHE A 462 -46.69 3.52 25.95
N ASN A 463 -47.44 4.26 25.14
CA ASN A 463 -47.28 4.35 23.68
C ASN A 463 -46.76 5.74 23.28
N PRO A 464 -45.51 5.90 22.87
CA PRO A 464 -44.93 7.20 22.51
C PRO A 464 -45.60 7.86 21.29
N THR A 465 -46.31 7.10 20.43
CA THR A 465 -46.98 7.64 19.25
C THR A 465 -48.27 8.43 19.62
N GLU A 466 -48.77 8.25 20.82
CA GLU A 466 -49.97 8.95 21.32
C GLU A 466 -49.63 10.24 22.05
N HIS A 467 -48.38 10.57 22.22
CA HIS A 467 -47.91 11.71 22.99
C HIS A 467 -46.96 12.61 22.18
N THR A 468 -46.95 13.89 22.54
CA THR A 468 -46.04 14.88 21.94
C THR A 468 -45.16 15.45 23.02
N LEU A 469 -43.86 15.57 22.72
CA LEU A 469 -42.87 16.19 23.60
C LEU A 469 -43.04 17.72 23.53
N GLU A 470 -43.43 18.34 24.65
CA GLU A 470 -43.60 19.78 24.77
C GLU A 470 -42.45 20.37 25.58
N TYR A 471 -41.49 21.01 24.89
CA TYR A 471 -40.21 21.45 25.46
C TYR A 471 -40.38 22.36 26.70
N ASP A 472 -41.34 23.29 26.66
CA ASP A 472 -41.58 24.24 27.74
C ASP A 472 -42.11 23.61 29.05
N LYS A 473 -42.65 22.40 28.96
CA LYS A 473 -43.15 21.64 30.12
C LYS A 473 -42.10 20.68 30.70
N LEU A 474 -40.91 20.60 30.11
CA LEU A 474 -39.87 19.66 30.50
C LEU A 474 -39.15 20.10 31.79
N SER A 475 -38.74 19.12 32.59
CA SER A 475 -37.86 19.35 33.70
C SER A 475 -36.46 19.78 33.25
N ILE A 476 -35.67 20.33 34.17
CA ILE A 476 -34.29 20.73 33.86
C ILE A 476 -33.44 19.54 33.40
N MET A 477 -33.68 18.35 33.92
CA MET A 477 -32.98 17.12 33.55
C MET A 477 -33.36 16.66 32.13
N ASP A 478 -34.60 16.79 31.74
CA ASP A 478 -35.09 16.49 30.38
C ASP A 478 -34.45 17.44 29.38
N ARG A 479 -34.49 18.74 29.66
CA ARG A 479 -33.86 19.77 28.80
C ARG A 479 -32.37 19.58 28.67
N TRP A 480 -31.70 19.24 29.77
CA TRP A 480 -30.27 18.92 29.72
C TRP A 480 -29.97 17.72 28.83
N LEU A 481 -30.69 16.60 28.95
CA LEU A 481 -30.47 15.43 28.12
C LEU A 481 -30.70 15.72 26.64
N LEU A 482 -31.78 16.47 26.31
CA LEU A 482 -32.07 16.85 24.94
C LEU A 482 -31.03 17.83 24.37
N SER A 483 -30.54 18.78 25.18
CA SER A 483 -29.44 19.67 24.79
C SER A 483 -28.16 18.87 24.47
N ARG A 484 -27.77 17.96 25.38
CA ARG A 484 -26.63 17.04 25.16
C ARG A 484 -26.82 16.18 23.90
N LEU A 485 -28.05 15.66 23.67
CA LEU A 485 -28.38 14.88 22.48
C LEU A 485 -28.08 15.64 21.19
N TYR A 486 -28.67 16.83 21.05
CA TYR A 486 -28.52 17.60 19.80
C TYR A 486 -27.15 18.24 19.66
N SER A 487 -26.47 18.56 20.75
CA SER A 487 -25.04 18.92 20.73
C SER A 487 -24.18 17.76 20.22
N THR A 488 -24.47 16.54 20.66
CA THR A 488 -23.76 15.34 20.21
C THR A 488 -24.07 15.03 18.74
N VAL A 489 -25.34 15.12 18.32
CA VAL A 489 -25.71 14.90 16.91
C VAL A 489 -24.98 15.89 16.00
N LYS A 490 -24.88 17.17 16.41
CA LYS A 490 -24.15 18.21 15.68
C LYS A 490 -22.66 17.89 15.57
N GLU A 491 -22.03 17.55 16.68
CA GLU A 491 -20.61 17.17 16.75
C GLU A 491 -20.32 15.95 15.87
N VAL A 492 -21.18 14.92 15.93
CA VAL A 492 -21.05 13.69 15.13
C VAL A 492 -21.19 13.98 13.64
N ASP A 493 -22.14 14.82 13.24
CA ASP A 493 -22.34 15.21 11.84
C ASP A 493 -21.13 15.97 11.29
N GLU A 494 -20.66 16.98 12.03
CA GLU A 494 -19.46 17.76 11.68
C GLU A 494 -18.17 16.89 11.64
N ASP A 495 -18.02 15.95 12.57
CA ASP A 495 -16.87 15.06 12.62
C ASP A 495 -16.88 14.02 11.50
N LEU A 496 -18.06 13.50 11.11
CA LEU A 496 -18.20 12.58 9.97
C LEU A 496 -17.91 13.30 8.64
N ASP A 497 -18.38 14.53 8.47
CA ASP A 497 -18.05 15.36 7.30
C ASP A 497 -16.53 15.58 7.14
N ASN A 498 -15.80 15.60 8.25
CA ASN A 498 -14.36 15.78 8.29
C ASN A 498 -13.57 14.48 8.46
N TYR A 499 -14.21 13.32 8.32
CA TYR A 499 -13.58 11.99 8.47
C TYR A 499 -12.91 11.73 9.83
N LYS A 500 -13.38 12.37 10.91
CA LYS A 500 -12.88 12.20 12.28
C LYS A 500 -13.60 11.05 13.01
N ILE A 501 -13.37 9.85 12.55
CA ILE A 501 -14.11 8.66 13.00
C ILE A 501 -13.94 8.35 14.51
N PRO A 502 -12.72 8.40 15.10
CA PRO A 502 -12.56 8.16 16.53
C PRO A 502 -13.22 9.22 17.42
N GLU A 503 -13.26 10.46 16.98
CA GLU A 503 -13.91 11.58 17.67
C GLU A 503 -15.43 11.34 17.69
N THR A 504 -16.02 11.02 16.56
CA THR A 504 -17.43 10.61 16.44
C THR A 504 -17.77 9.48 17.40
N ALA A 505 -16.98 8.40 17.44
CA ALA A 505 -17.21 7.27 18.33
C ALA A 505 -17.16 7.69 19.82
N LYS A 506 -16.22 8.56 20.20
CA LYS A 506 -16.11 9.08 21.56
C LYS A 506 -17.27 9.99 21.94
N ALA A 507 -17.75 10.83 21.03
CA ALA A 507 -18.92 11.68 21.26
C ALA A 507 -20.18 10.84 21.51
N LEU A 508 -20.43 9.82 20.70
CA LEU A 508 -21.52 8.87 20.88
C LEU A 508 -21.42 8.12 22.23
N GLN A 509 -20.24 7.63 22.58
CA GLN A 509 -20.02 6.93 23.85
C GLN A 509 -20.27 7.86 25.04
N SER A 510 -19.75 9.07 25.01
CA SER A 510 -19.94 10.07 26.07
C SER A 510 -21.40 10.38 26.30
N PHE A 511 -22.17 10.56 25.22
CA PHE A 511 -23.61 10.80 25.35
C PHE A 511 -24.37 9.61 25.97
N VAL A 512 -24.05 8.38 25.54
CA VAL A 512 -24.68 7.15 26.09
C VAL A 512 -24.35 7.00 27.57
N GLU A 513 -23.14 7.35 28.00
CA GLU A 513 -22.74 7.37 29.42
C GLU A 513 -23.54 8.44 30.19
N ASP A 514 -23.70 9.64 29.67
CA ASP A 514 -24.49 10.70 30.27
C ASP A 514 -25.97 10.29 30.40
N MET A 515 -26.56 9.73 29.35
CA MET A 515 -27.93 9.25 29.32
C MET A 515 -28.17 8.16 30.38
N SER A 516 -27.31 7.17 30.47
CA SER A 516 -27.45 6.04 31.40
C SER A 516 -27.12 6.42 32.85
N ASN A 517 -25.89 6.98 33.05
CA ASN A 517 -25.35 7.14 34.42
C ASN A 517 -25.91 8.37 35.14
N TRP A 518 -26.40 9.34 34.40
CA TRP A 518 -26.91 10.58 34.97
C TRP A 518 -28.41 10.72 34.77
N TYR A 519 -28.91 10.75 33.53
CA TYR A 519 -30.34 10.95 33.33
C TYR A 519 -31.16 9.78 33.88
N VAL A 520 -30.99 8.56 33.40
CA VAL A 520 -31.77 7.41 33.82
C VAL A 520 -31.60 7.19 35.34
N ARG A 521 -30.38 7.24 35.84
CA ARG A 521 -30.09 7.00 37.24
C ARG A 521 -30.75 8.04 38.16
N ARG A 522 -30.82 9.31 37.76
CA ARG A 522 -31.41 10.40 38.55
C ARG A 522 -32.93 10.49 38.40
N CYS A 523 -33.46 10.03 37.29
CA CYS A 523 -34.86 10.11 36.96
C CYS A 523 -35.64 8.81 37.22
N ARG A 524 -35.02 7.78 37.81
CA ARG A 524 -35.67 6.47 38.06
C ARG A 524 -36.99 6.58 38.77
N ASP A 525 -37.09 7.40 39.79
CA ASP A 525 -38.29 7.57 40.61
C ASP A 525 -39.49 8.08 39.78
N ARG A 526 -39.23 8.84 38.71
CA ARG A 526 -40.24 9.29 37.77
C ARG A 526 -40.88 8.12 37.01
N PHE A 527 -40.07 7.17 36.56
CA PHE A 527 -40.56 5.94 35.91
C PHE A 527 -41.26 4.98 36.88
N TRP A 528 -40.92 5.01 38.16
CA TRP A 528 -41.55 4.18 39.21
C TRP A 528 -42.78 4.81 39.81
N ALA A 529 -43.05 6.08 39.58
CA ALA A 529 -44.21 6.79 40.09
C ALA A 529 -45.53 6.10 39.66
N LYS A 530 -46.53 6.12 40.54
CA LYS A 530 -47.86 5.59 40.25
C LYS A 530 -48.62 6.54 39.35
N GLY A 531 -49.41 5.99 38.41
CA GLY A 531 -50.17 6.76 37.46
C GLY A 531 -49.32 7.30 36.32
N MET A 532 -49.95 8.02 35.38
CA MET A 532 -49.32 8.58 34.19
C MET A 532 -49.50 10.09 34.18
N GLU A 533 -48.86 10.76 35.13
CA GLU A 533 -48.86 12.22 35.20
C GLU A 533 -47.88 12.83 34.17
N GLN A 534 -48.06 14.13 33.90
CA GLN A 534 -47.31 14.86 32.88
C GLN A 534 -45.79 14.72 33.05
N ASP A 535 -45.27 14.73 34.29
CA ASP A 535 -43.83 14.58 34.55
C ASP A 535 -43.30 13.19 34.14
N LYS A 536 -44.08 12.13 34.40
CA LYS A 536 -43.75 10.77 33.99
C LYS A 536 -43.78 10.61 32.46
N MET A 537 -44.83 11.18 31.80
CA MET A 537 -44.93 11.20 30.35
C MET A 537 -43.76 11.94 29.71
N ASN A 538 -43.35 13.07 30.28
CA ASN A 538 -42.18 13.82 29.84
C ASN A 538 -40.88 12.98 29.95
N ALA A 539 -40.69 12.22 31.03
CA ALA A 539 -39.54 11.35 31.19
C ALA A 539 -39.50 10.25 30.13
N TYR A 540 -40.64 9.60 29.84
CA TYR A 540 -40.73 8.60 28.78
C TYR A 540 -40.45 9.20 27.40
N MET A 541 -41.08 10.32 27.06
CA MET A 541 -40.89 10.95 25.75
C MET A 541 -39.47 11.46 25.55
N THR A 542 -38.84 11.98 26.60
CA THR A 542 -37.45 12.44 26.54
C THR A 542 -36.51 11.26 26.30
N LEU A 543 -36.65 10.16 27.05
CA LEU A 543 -35.78 8.97 26.90
C LEU A 543 -36.03 8.26 25.57
N TYR A 544 -37.31 8.16 25.11
CA TYR A 544 -37.67 7.66 23.77
C TYR A 544 -36.96 8.46 22.67
N THR A 545 -37.11 9.80 22.71
CA THR A 545 -36.46 10.68 21.74
C THR A 545 -34.94 10.50 21.71
N ALA A 546 -34.33 10.41 22.90
CA ALA A 546 -32.90 10.22 23.02
C ALA A 546 -32.45 8.86 22.44
N LEU A 547 -33.13 7.75 22.80
CA LEU A 547 -32.80 6.41 22.30
C LEU A 547 -32.95 6.29 20.78
N VAL A 548 -34.04 6.77 20.21
CA VAL A 548 -34.27 6.71 18.75
C VAL A 548 -33.26 7.57 18.00
N THR A 549 -33.02 8.79 18.46
CA THR A 549 -32.11 9.73 17.80
C THR A 549 -30.67 9.27 17.85
N ILE A 550 -30.19 8.82 19.03
CA ILE A 550 -28.82 8.35 19.15
C ILE A 550 -28.59 7.04 18.40
N SER A 551 -29.61 6.16 18.33
CA SER A 551 -29.55 4.94 17.53
C SER A 551 -29.39 5.25 16.05
N LYS A 552 -30.10 6.24 15.52
CA LYS A 552 -29.93 6.71 14.14
C LYS A 552 -28.54 7.27 13.88
N ALA A 553 -28.01 8.09 14.80
CA ALA A 553 -26.66 8.64 14.67
C ALA A 553 -25.57 7.56 14.76
N ALA A 554 -25.78 6.50 15.55
CA ALA A 554 -24.83 5.40 15.71
C ALA A 554 -24.98 4.27 14.67
N ALA A 555 -26.06 4.26 13.89
CA ALA A 555 -26.37 3.21 12.92
C ALA A 555 -25.23 2.92 11.91
N PRO A 556 -24.51 3.93 11.37
CA PRO A 556 -23.37 3.67 10.50
C PRO A 556 -22.23 2.88 11.16
N MET A 557 -22.09 2.97 12.48
CA MET A 557 -21.01 2.31 13.24
C MET A 557 -21.40 0.94 13.80
N ILE A 558 -22.60 0.81 14.37
CA ILE A 558 -23.13 -0.42 14.98
C ILE A 558 -24.51 -0.79 14.38
N PRO A 559 -24.54 -1.18 13.09
CA PRO A 559 -25.75 -1.32 12.31
C PRO A 559 -26.77 -2.34 12.85
N PHE A 560 -26.31 -3.47 13.39
CA PHE A 560 -27.21 -4.57 13.79
C PHE A 560 -27.95 -4.28 15.10
N MET A 561 -27.24 -3.73 16.08
CA MET A 561 -27.84 -3.39 17.37
C MET A 561 -28.81 -2.22 17.25
N THR A 562 -28.45 -1.20 16.48
CA THR A 562 -29.33 -0.03 16.26
C THR A 562 -30.57 -0.40 15.47
N GLU A 563 -30.46 -1.32 14.50
CA GLU A 563 -31.60 -1.88 13.80
C GLU A 563 -32.56 -2.59 14.75
N SER A 564 -32.03 -3.45 15.64
CA SER A 564 -32.86 -4.15 16.64
C SER A 564 -33.61 -3.19 17.56
N ILE A 565 -32.94 -2.12 18.01
CA ILE A 565 -33.57 -1.07 18.83
C ILE A 565 -34.67 -0.35 18.04
N TYR A 566 -34.39 0.03 16.80
CA TYR A 566 -35.31 0.74 15.92
C TYR A 566 -36.55 -0.09 15.58
N GLN A 567 -36.39 -1.35 15.21
CA GLN A 567 -37.48 -2.25 14.91
C GLN A 567 -38.46 -2.32 16.10
N ASN A 568 -37.93 -2.44 17.32
CA ASN A 568 -38.77 -2.53 18.50
C ASN A 568 -39.40 -1.19 18.92
N LEU A 569 -38.63 -0.11 18.94
CA LEU A 569 -39.12 1.19 19.42
C LEU A 569 -39.97 1.94 18.40
N VAL A 570 -39.78 1.71 17.09
CA VAL A 570 -40.40 2.50 16.04
C VAL A 570 -41.31 1.65 15.14
N CYS A 571 -40.78 0.65 14.43
CA CYS A 571 -41.51 -0.13 13.45
C CYS A 571 -42.70 -0.91 14.05
N ASN A 572 -42.56 -1.43 15.27
CA ASN A 572 -43.62 -2.14 15.99
C ASN A 572 -44.79 -1.21 16.37
N LEU A 573 -44.57 0.11 16.45
CA LEU A 573 -45.55 1.08 16.90
C LEU A 573 -46.13 1.94 15.76
N ASP A 574 -45.35 2.17 14.72
CA ASP A 574 -45.71 2.99 13.56
C ASP A 574 -45.43 2.26 12.25
N SER A 575 -46.44 1.70 11.63
CA SER A 575 -46.35 1.00 10.34
C SER A 575 -46.04 1.92 9.14
N LYS A 576 -46.01 3.24 9.32
CA LYS A 576 -45.66 4.23 8.28
C LYS A 576 -44.19 4.65 8.36
N ALA A 577 -43.49 4.30 9.45
CA ALA A 577 -42.06 4.56 9.58
C ALA A 577 -41.27 3.77 8.51
N PRO A 578 -40.09 4.24 8.11
CA PRO A 578 -39.19 3.44 7.28
C PRO A 578 -38.98 2.03 7.87
N GLU A 579 -38.98 1.01 7.03
CA GLU A 579 -38.93 -0.39 7.46
C GLU A 579 -37.57 -0.80 8.10
N SER A 580 -36.57 0.06 7.97
CA SER A 580 -35.24 -0.12 8.59
C SER A 580 -34.66 1.22 9.02
N ILE A 581 -33.87 1.23 10.09
CA ILE A 581 -33.10 2.41 10.53
C ILE A 581 -32.17 2.92 9.41
N HIS A 582 -31.69 2.02 8.57
CA HIS A 582 -30.77 2.31 7.47
C HIS A 582 -31.43 3.00 6.27
N LEU A 583 -32.76 3.08 6.27
CA LEU A 583 -33.54 3.85 5.29
C LEU A 583 -33.96 5.22 5.85
N CYS A 584 -33.60 5.52 7.10
CA CYS A 584 -33.85 6.82 7.71
C CYS A 584 -32.78 7.84 7.29
N ASP A 585 -33.17 9.10 7.23
CA ASP A 585 -32.22 10.21 7.18
C ASP A 585 -31.39 10.28 8.47
N PHE A 586 -30.17 10.80 8.37
CA PHE A 586 -29.36 11.15 9.54
C PHE A 586 -30.12 12.17 10.41
N PRO A 587 -30.02 12.09 11.76
CA PRO A 587 -30.82 12.96 12.63
C PRO A 587 -30.53 14.45 12.39
N LYS A 588 -31.59 15.24 12.25
CA LYS A 588 -31.45 16.68 12.15
C LYS A 588 -31.29 17.32 13.52
N VAL A 589 -30.38 18.27 13.60
CA VAL A 589 -30.13 19.05 14.82
C VAL A 589 -31.32 19.98 15.10
N LYS A 590 -31.75 20.03 16.34
CA LYS A 590 -32.71 21.05 16.83
C LYS A 590 -31.91 22.09 17.61
N GLU A 591 -31.43 23.11 16.92
CA GLU A 591 -30.58 24.16 17.50
C GLU A 591 -31.30 24.89 18.65
N GLU A 592 -32.60 25.03 18.59
CA GLU A 592 -33.45 25.67 19.61
C GLU A 592 -33.49 24.88 20.94
N TRP A 593 -33.07 23.64 20.94
CA TRP A 593 -33.00 22.79 22.15
C TRP A 593 -31.62 22.69 22.75
N ILE A 594 -30.59 23.31 22.12
CA ILE A 594 -29.22 23.34 22.60
C ILE A 594 -29.07 24.48 23.61
N ASP A 595 -28.81 24.15 24.88
CA ASP A 595 -28.52 25.08 25.97
C ASP A 595 -27.10 24.83 26.50
N LYS A 596 -26.13 25.54 25.93
CA LYS A 596 -24.71 25.41 26.29
C LYS A 596 -24.40 25.85 27.71
N GLU A 597 -25.18 26.77 28.28
CA GLU A 597 -25.03 27.18 29.67
C GLU A 597 -25.44 26.05 30.60
N LEU A 598 -26.60 25.43 30.36
CA LEU A 598 -27.08 24.27 31.12
C LEU A 598 -26.11 23.08 31.02
N GLU A 599 -25.58 22.78 29.83
CA GLU A 599 -24.57 21.73 29.65
C GLU A 599 -23.32 22.01 30.50
N THR A 600 -22.83 23.27 30.49
CA THR A 600 -21.65 23.68 31.27
C THR A 600 -21.89 23.57 32.78
N GLN A 601 -23.03 24.03 33.26
CA GLN A 601 -23.38 23.92 34.68
C GLN A 601 -23.48 22.46 35.14
N MET A 602 -24.13 21.62 34.33
CA MET A 602 -24.20 20.19 34.63
C MET A 602 -22.82 19.52 34.61
N LYS A 603 -21.96 19.85 33.65
CA LYS A 603 -20.58 19.33 33.62
C LYS A 603 -19.81 19.69 34.88
N GLN A 604 -19.90 20.91 35.37
CA GLN A 604 -19.25 21.34 36.63
C GLN A 604 -19.77 20.52 37.81
N LEU A 605 -21.10 20.28 37.90
CA LEU A 605 -21.68 19.45 38.95
C LEU A 605 -21.18 18.00 38.88
N LEU A 606 -21.09 17.43 37.65
CA LEU A 606 -20.58 16.07 37.44
C LEU A 606 -19.11 15.96 37.84
N ASP A 607 -18.30 16.94 37.50
CA ASP A 607 -16.86 16.99 37.87
C ASP A 607 -16.69 17.06 39.40
N ILE A 608 -17.52 17.87 40.09
CA ILE A 608 -17.54 17.93 41.59
C ILE A 608 -17.91 16.55 42.20
N VAL A 609 -18.91 15.86 41.63
CA VAL A 609 -19.31 14.53 42.12
C VAL A 609 -18.21 13.50 41.91
N VAL A 610 -17.50 13.55 40.76
CA VAL A 610 -16.38 12.63 40.48
C VAL A 610 -15.22 12.89 41.46
N LEU A 611 -14.86 14.16 41.67
CA LEU A 611 -13.82 14.56 42.63
C LEU A 611 -14.20 14.16 44.06
N GLY A 612 -15.47 14.38 44.48
CA GLY A 612 -15.97 13.99 45.80
C GLY A 612 -15.88 12.47 46.02
N ARG A 613 -16.20 11.65 45.02
CA ARG A 613 -16.04 10.19 45.08
C ARG A 613 -14.58 9.76 45.19
N ALA A 614 -13.68 10.37 44.41
CA ALA A 614 -12.26 10.08 44.48
C ALA A 614 -11.69 10.38 45.88
N LEU A 615 -12.13 11.46 46.53
CA LEU A 615 -11.74 11.81 47.90
C LEU A 615 -12.28 10.87 48.97
N ILE A 616 -13.43 10.22 48.75
CA ILE A 616 -14.00 9.25 49.69
C ILE A 616 -13.25 7.89 49.66
N HIS A 617 -12.54 7.63 48.57
CA HIS A 617 -11.76 6.39 48.37
C HIS A 617 -10.26 6.56 48.69
N ILE A 618 -9.83 7.74 49.12
CA ILE A 618 -8.50 8.02 49.70
C ILE A 618 -8.62 7.93 51.23
#